data_782b7bd57138ba53efb109d00a0a8720
#
_entry.id   782b7bd57138ba53efb109d00a0a8720
#
_cell.length_a   1.000
_cell.length_b   1.000
_cell.length_c   1.000
_cell.angle_alpha   90.00
_cell.angle_beta   90.00
_cell.angle_gamma   90.00
#
_symmetry.space_group_name_H-M   'P 1'
#
loop_
_entity.id
_entity.type
_entity.pdbx_description
1 polymer ?
#
loop_
_entity_poly.entity_id
_entity_poly.type
_entity_poly.pdbx_seq_one_letter_code
_entity_poly.pdbx_strand_id
1 'polypeptide(L)'
;FIFVDVDKYEGPGAGPAYSILKCKKHLQRPFIWTAVDTFFNEKLPPLKTNWLGLCRTDIPELYSTADIEGEAVVRFKNKGKSGHKYAFTGTAGVLDYLNFWKQIDANEGEIVSAYYNIKSYKDMRAEHFDWHDTGTIDNYIKIKSLQINGPSKNYSIPKTNGEFLYKINDTFIKLCSDEKFIHGRVSRAKNLEGLCPTVDYVGRNLYSYKWIKGETLYECDNPEIWSKFLSFAKKHMWKPILCKSIQNECKKFYYDKTNERLELFLSQRDQSFAGNHTVNNCHTRPIKELLKTINTRELFEGIATKVFHGDLQFDNVIYGADEKFYLLDWRQDFAGTDVGDVYYDLAKMYGGLLISYKLMKENGSFSCYRTEEKVTLKHKNNISLDKFINTYERWIESNNFNLKKIKTLTALIFLNMSPLHEKDFGNLLFFKAKETMEQLNDN
;
A
#
# COMPACT_ATOMS: atom_id res chain seq x y z
N PHE A 1 -1.07 -11.73 -15.81
CA PHE A 1 -0.31 -12.22 -14.65
C PHE A 1 -0.94 -13.50 -14.12
N ILE A 2 -0.10 -14.46 -13.73
CA ILE A 2 -0.50 -15.71 -13.07
C ILE A 2 0.27 -15.76 -11.75
N PHE A 3 -0.46 -15.84 -10.64
CA PHE A 3 0.14 -16.04 -9.31
C PHE A 3 0.10 -17.52 -9.01
N VAL A 4 1.23 -18.04 -8.51
CA VAL A 4 1.38 -19.44 -8.13
C VAL A 4 1.83 -19.46 -6.68
N ASP A 5 1.00 -20.04 -5.82
CA ASP A 5 1.32 -20.18 -4.41
C ASP A 5 2.41 -21.25 -4.21
N VAL A 6 3.38 -20.93 -3.35
CA VAL A 6 4.44 -21.83 -2.94
C VAL A 6 4.15 -22.26 -1.50
N ASP A 7 3.84 -23.53 -1.32
CA ASP A 7 3.45 -24.13 -0.03
C ASP A 7 4.64 -24.41 0.91
N LYS A 8 5.87 -24.40 0.37
CA LYS A 8 7.10 -24.63 1.11
C LYS A 8 8.14 -23.54 0.78
N TYR A 9 8.31 -22.59 1.68
CA TYR A 9 9.21 -21.44 1.52
C TYR A 9 10.35 -21.42 2.52
N GLU A 10 10.38 -22.36 3.50
CA GLU A 10 11.42 -22.51 4.52
C GLU A 10 11.84 -23.97 4.69
N GLY A 11 13.08 -24.17 5.18
CA GLY A 11 13.62 -25.49 5.51
C GLY A 11 14.20 -26.26 4.34
N PRO A 12 14.65 -27.50 4.56
CA PRO A 12 15.29 -28.33 3.53
C PRO A 12 14.39 -28.53 2.30
N GLY A 13 14.92 -28.27 1.10
CA GLY A 13 14.20 -28.37 -0.17
C GLY A 13 13.30 -27.18 -0.50
N ALA A 14 13.22 -26.14 0.33
CA ALA A 14 12.74 -24.84 -0.08
C ALA A 14 13.85 -24.10 -0.84
N GLY A 15 13.50 -23.44 -1.95
CA GLY A 15 14.51 -22.70 -2.72
C GLY A 15 13.97 -22.28 -4.09
N PRO A 16 14.79 -21.58 -4.90
CA PRO A 16 14.37 -21.06 -6.20
C PRO A 16 13.85 -22.15 -7.16
N ALA A 17 14.50 -23.32 -7.18
CA ALA A 17 14.08 -24.42 -8.03
C ALA A 17 12.70 -24.97 -7.64
N TYR A 18 12.40 -25.06 -6.34
CA TYR A 18 11.08 -25.49 -5.88
C TYR A 18 9.99 -24.49 -6.29
N SER A 19 10.25 -23.21 -6.13
CA SER A 19 9.33 -22.14 -6.54
C SER A 19 9.08 -22.18 -8.06
N ILE A 20 10.14 -22.39 -8.87
CA ILE A 20 10.03 -22.50 -10.31
C ILE A 20 9.23 -23.77 -10.71
N LEU A 21 9.42 -24.90 -10.01
CA LEU A 21 8.66 -26.13 -10.26
C LEU A 21 7.16 -25.94 -10.09
N LYS A 22 6.70 -25.13 -9.12
CA LYS A 22 5.27 -24.80 -8.97
C LYS A 22 4.72 -24.05 -10.19
N CYS A 23 5.58 -23.34 -10.93
CA CYS A 23 5.22 -22.63 -12.15
C CYS A 23 5.28 -23.52 -13.42
N LYS A 24 5.77 -24.76 -13.34
CA LYS A 24 6.05 -25.63 -14.50
C LYS A 24 4.88 -25.72 -15.48
N LYS A 25 3.65 -25.89 -15.00
CA LYS A 25 2.45 -25.98 -15.88
C LYS A 25 2.17 -24.72 -16.71
N HIS A 26 2.68 -23.57 -16.29
CA HIS A 26 2.51 -22.29 -16.97
C HIS A 26 3.70 -21.92 -17.87
N LEU A 27 4.85 -22.56 -17.67
CA LEU A 27 6.12 -22.26 -18.34
C LEU A 27 6.50 -23.37 -19.34
N GLN A 28 5.54 -23.82 -20.15
CA GLN A 28 5.74 -24.85 -21.21
C GLN A 28 6.13 -24.19 -22.55
N ARG A 29 7.04 -23.23 -22.49
CA ARG A 29 7.63 -22.48 -23.62
C ARG A 29 8.93 -21.82 -23.16
N PRO A 30 9.77 -21.28 -24.06
CA PRO A 30 10.92 -20.47 -23.65
C PRO A 30 10.54 -19.37 -22.69
N PHE A 31 11.31 -19.18 -21.60
CA PHE A 31 11.01 -18.20 -20.55
C PHE A 31 12.30 -17.63 -19.94
N ILE A 32 12.14 -16.46 -19.35
CA ILE A 32 13.15 -15.84 -18.48
C ILE A 32 12.58 -15.83 -17.06
N TRP A 33 13.41 -16.16 -16.09
CA TRP A 33 13.06 -16.03 -14.70
C TRP A 33 14.08 -15.18 -13.94
N THR A 34 13.66 -14.55 -12.85
CA THR A 34 14.50 -13.77 -11.96
C THR A 34 14.09 -13.96 -10.51
N ALA A 35 15.06 -13.98 -9.61
CA ALA A 35 14.82 -13.95 -8.19
C ALA A 35 14.29 -12.56 -7.76
N VAL A 36 13.51 -12.51 -6.68
CA VAL A 36 12.90 -11.26 -6.21
C VAL A 36 13.89 -10.32 -5.51
N ASP A 37 15.01 -10.86 -5.04
CA ASP A 37 16.10 -10.16 -4.36
C ASP A 37 17.23 -9.72 -5.30
N THR A 38 16.96 -9.68 -6.58
CA THR A 38 17.87 -9.30 -7.65
C THR A 38 17.51 -7.93 -8.23
N PHE A 39 18.47 -7.01 -8.24
CA PHE A 39 18.32 -5.70 -8.85
C PHE A 39 19.48 -5.40 -9.83
N PHE A 40 19.14 -4.93 -11.02
CA PHE A 40 20.06 -4.39 -12.04
C PHE A 40 19.31 -3.42 -12.96
N ASN A 41 20.02 -2.52 -13.64
CA ASN A 41 19.41 -1.49 -14.49
C ASN A 41 19.34 -1.87 -15.96
N GLU A 42 20.08 -2.90 -16.38
CA GLU A 42 20.17 -3.31 -17.76
C GLU A 42 18.89 -3.96 -18.25
N LYS A 43 18.66 -3.85 -19.54
CA LYS A 43 17.57 -4.59 -20.20
C LYS A 43 17.88 -6.06 -20.28
N LEU A 44 16.89 -6.90 -20.00
CA LEU A 44 17.02 -8.33 -20.22
C LEU A 44 17.37 -8.65 -21.69
N PRO A 45 18.35 -9.51 -21.94
CA PRO A 45 18.72 -9.88 -23.29
C PRO A 45 17.61 -10.70 -23.96
N PRO A 46 17.50 -10.64 -25.29
CA PRO A 46 16.55 -11.47 -26.01
C PRO A 46 16.88 -12.95 -25.85
N LEU A 47 15.87 -13.79 -25.70
CA LEU A 47 16.01 -15.22 -25.47
C LEU A 47 16.31 -15.97 -26.80
N LYS A 48 17.54 -15.85 -27.33
CA LYS A 48 18.01 -16.53 -28.53
C LYS A 48 18.80 -17.80 -28.24
N THR A 49 19.29 -17.96 -27.03
CA THR A 49 20.03 -19.12 -26.51
C THR A 49 19.73 -19.25 -25.01
N ASN A 50 20.13 -20.35 -24.37
CA ASN A 50 20.16 -20.41 -22.91
C ASN A 50 21.23 -19.45 -22.40
N TRP A 51 20.95 -18.71 -21.33
CA TRP A 51 21.91 -17.81 -20.72
C TRP A 51 21.76 -17.73 -19.20
N LEU A 52 22.85 -17.41 -18.52
CA LEU A 52 22.90 -17.09 -17.09
C LEU A 52 23.32 -15.65 -16.89
N GLY A 53 22.62 -14.94 -16.00
CA GLY A 53 23.00 -13.63 -15.52
C GLY A 53 24.14 -13.74 -14.52
N LEU A 54 25.24 -13.05 -14.79
CA LEU A 54 26.46 -13.11 -13.99
C LEU A 54 26.95 -11.72 -13.61
N CYS A 55 27.54 -11.62 -12.42
CA CYS A 55 28.23 -10.43 -11.94
C CYS A 55 29.57 -10.81 -11.31
N ARG A 56 30.61 -10.03 -11.59
CA ARG A 56 31.90 -10.24 -10.93
C ARG A 56 31.75 -10.03 -9.39
N THR A 57 32.34 -10.92 -8.61
CA THR A 57 32.25 -10.85 -7.14
C THR A 57 33.63 -11.06 -6.50
N ASP A 58 33.85 -10.34 -5.40
CA ASP A 58 35.03 -10.49 -4.54
C ASP A 58 34.73 -11.42 -3.34
N ILE A 59 33.46 -11.85 -3.16
CA ILE A 59 32.98 -12.71 -2.08
C ILE A 59 32.26 -13.97 -2.65
N PRO A 60 32.95 -14.79 -3.44
CA PRO A 60 32.35 -15.91 -4.17
C PRO A 60 31.71 -16.97 -3.27
N GLU A 61 32.12 -17.08 -2.02
CA GLU A 61 31.59 -18.02 -1.05
C GLU A 61 30.12 -17.76 -0.66
N LEU A 62 29.65 -16.55 -0.85
CA LEU A 62 28.27 -16.16 -0.55
C LEU A 62 27.27 -16.53 -1.64
N TYR A 63 27.74 -16.93 -2.83
CA TYR A 63 26.90 -17.13 -4.00
C TYR A 63 27.19 -18.44 -4.72
N SER A 64 26.23 -18.91 -5.53
CA SER A 64 26.53 -19.84 -6.60
C SER A 64 27.35 -19.12 -7.66
N THR A 65 28.41 -19.74 -8.16
CA THR A 65 29.41 -19.05 -9.00
C THR A 65 29.70 -19.81 -10.30
N ALA A 66 30.17 -19.07 -11.31
CA ALA A 66 30.52 -19.61 -12.61
C ALA A 66 31.89 -19.13 -13.09
N ASP A 67 32.56 -19.95 -13.94
CA ASP A 67 33.64 -19.54 -14.83
C ASP A 67 33.12 -19.38 -16.24
N ILE A 68 33.74 -18.49 -16.98
CA ILE A 68 33.43 -18.21 -18.38
C ILE A 68 34.67 -18.34 -19.25
N GLU A 69 34.48 -18.80 -20.49
CA GLU A 69 35.45 -18.72 -21.56
C GLU A 69 34.81 -18.04 -22.76
N GLY A 70 35.34 -16.85 -23.10
CA GLY A 70 34.66 -15.93 -24.00
C GLY A 70 33.28 -15.52 -23.47
N GLU A 71 32.22 -15.83 -24.21
CA GLU A 71 30.82 -15.61 -23.81
C GLU A 71 30.13 -16.86 -23.25
N ALA A 72 30.83 -17.97 -23.13
CA ALA A 72 30.27 -19.23 -22.68
C ALA A 72 30.52 -19.52 -21.22
N VAL A 73 29.51 -19.99 -20.51
CA VAL A 73 29.63 -20.51 -19.14
C VAL A 73 30.26 -21.88 -19.19
N VAL A 74 31.46 -22.06 -18.59
CA VAL A 74 32.21 -23.32 -18.66
C VAL A 74 32.12 -24.18 -17.40
N ARG A 75 31.99 -23.56 -16.27
CA ARG A 75 31.84 -24.25 -14.97
C ARG A 75 30.82 -23.53 -14.10
N PHE A 76 30.18 -24.29 -13.22
CA PHE A 76 29.22 -23.76 -12.26
C PHE A 76 29.39 -24.44 -10.88
N LYS A 77 29.33 -23.70 -9.80
CA LYS A 77 29.46 -24.24 -8.44
C LYS A 77 28.37 -23.70 -7.52
N ASN A 78 27.93 -24.53 -6.61
CA ASN A 78 26.99 -24.17 -5.56
C ASN A 78 27.63 -23.25 -4.53
N LYS A 79 26.78 -22.49 -3.84
CA LYS A 79 27.10 -21.63 -2.71
C LYS A 79 27.90 -22.39 -1.63
N GLY A 80 28.82 -21.69 -0.96
CA GLY A 80 29.60 -22.23 0.17
C GLY A 80 30.84 -23.04 -0.19
N LYS A 81 31.22 -23.13 -1.46
CA LYS A 81 32.50 -23.74 -1.90
C LYS A 81 33.40 -22.65 -2.46
N SER A 82 34.74 -22.87 -2.42
CA SER A 82 35.69 -21.96 -3.06
C SER A 82 35.23 -21.68 -4.49
N GLY A 83 34.80 -20.43 -4.72
CA GLY A 83 34.01 -20.07 -5.88
C GLY A 83 34.85 -19.66 -7.08
N HIS A 84 34.17 -19.46 -8.16
CA HIS A 84 34.64 -18.84 -9.39
C HIS A 84 34.50 -17.32 -9.29
N LYS A 85 34.98 -16.57 -10.28
CA LYS A 85 35.01 -15.09 -10.23
C LYS A 85 33.66 -14.42 -10.44
N TYR A 86 32.64 -15.14 -10.92
CA TYR A 86 31.34 -14.56 -11.28
C TYR A 86 30.24 -15.20 -10.46
N ALA A 87 29.53 -14.37 -9.70
CA ALA A 87 28.32 -14.77 -8.99
C ALA A 87 27.14 -14.90 -9.96
N PHE A 88 26.32 -15.90 -9.76
CA PHE A 88 25.01 -16.03 -10.41
C PHE A 88 24.04 -15.05 -9.80
N THR A 89 23.46 -14.19 -10.62
CA THR A 89 22.59 -13.07 -10.18
C THR A 89 21.17 -13.50 -9.83
N GLY A 90 20.85 -14.80 -9.95
CA GLY A 90 19.47 -15.24 -9.79
C GLY A 90 18.57 -14.90 -10.98
N THR A 91 19.18 -14.61 -12.16
CA THR A 91 18.42 -14.32 -13.39
C THR A 91 18.94 -15.21 -14.52
N ALA A 92 18.04 -15.86 -15.26
CA ALA A 92 18.43 -16.72 -16.36
C ALA A 92 17.38 -16.81 -17.46
N GLY A 93 17.86 -17.03 -18.69
CA GLY A 93 17.02 -17.31 -19.85
C GLY A 93 17.05 -18.79 -20.21
N VAL A 94 15.89 -19.40 -20.33
CA VAL A 94 15.70 -20.80 -20.63
C VAL A 94 15.03 -20.95 -22.02
N LEU A 95 15.83 -21.16 -23.05
CA LEU A 95 15.32 -21.43 -24.39
C LEU A 95 14.92 -22.91 -24.54
N ASP A 96 15.76 -23.81 -24.05
CA ASP A 96 15.52 -25.26 -24.08
C ASP A 96 14.73 -25.71 -22.83
N TYR A 97 13.50 -25.21 -22.71
CA TYR A 97 12.65 -25.43 -21.53
C TYR A 97 12.30 -26.92 -21.33
N LEU A 98 12.20 -27.71 -22.38
CA LEU A 98 11.93 -29.18 -22.27
C LEU A 98 13.05 -29.89 -21.53
N ASN A 99 14.30 -29.62 -21.92
CA ASN A 99 15.46 -30.20 -21.25
C ASN A 99 15.63 -29.58 -19.84
N PHE A 100 15.35 -28.29 -19.66
CA PHE A 100 15.37 -27.65 -18.34
C PHE A 100 14.45 -28.40 -17.36
N TRP A 101 13.20 -28.65 -17.74
CA TRP A 101 12.25 -29.36 -16.86
C TRP A 101 12.70 -30.78 -16.57
N LYS A 102 13.22 -31.48 -17.58
CA LYS A 102 13.79 -32.83 -17.41
C LYS A 102 14.95 -32.83 -16.40
N GLN A 103 15.83 -31.85 -16.47
CA GLN A 103 16.98 -31.75 -15.56
C GLN A 103 16.57 -31.32 -14.13
N ILE A 104 15.62 -30.44 -13.99
CA ILE A 104 15.09 -30.05 -12.66
C ILE A 104 14.44 -31.27 -11.98
N ASP A 105 13.63 -32.04 -12.70
CA ASP A 105 13.00 -33.24 -12.15
C ASP A 105 14.04 -34.32 -11.78
N ALA A 106 15.06 -34.53 -12.62
CA ALA A 106 16.09 -35.51 -12.39
C ALA A 106 17.07 -35.17 -11.24
N ASN A 107 17.18 -33.89 -10.88
CA ASN A 107 18.11 -33.41 -9.85
C ASN A 107 17.37 -32.94 -8.60
N GLU A 108 16.19 -33.46 -8.29
CA GLU A 108 15.38 -33.17 -7.11
C GLU A 108 15.16 -31.66 -6.88
N GLY A 109 15.05 -30.92 -7.94
CA GLY A 109 14.85 -29.48 -7.89
C GLY A 109 16.13 -28.65 -7.65
N GLU A 110 17.32 -29.20 -7.81
CA GLU A 110 18.61 -28.47 -7.72
C GLU A 110 18.86 -27.65 -9.00
N ILE A 111 18.82 -26.33 -8.90
CA ILE A 111 18.88 -25.44 -10.06
C ILE A 111 20.27 -25.41 -10.71
N VAL A 112 21.32 -25.43 -9.89
CA VAL A 112 22.71 -25.40 -10.35
C VAL A 112 23.06 -26.67 -11.13
N SER A 113 22.66 -27.81 -10.59
CA SER A 113 22.86 -29.14 -11.24
C SER A 113 22.08 -29.21 -12.53
N ALA A 114 20.84 -28.67 -12.58
CA ALA A 114 20.05 -28.62 -13.78
C ALA A 114 20.75 -27.82 -14.90
N TYR A 115 21.26 -26.61 -14.57
CA TYR A 115 21.99 -25.80 -15.55
C TYR A 115 23.29 -26.43 -15.98
N TYR A 116 24.05 -27.07 -15.09
CA TYR A 116 25.27 -27.81 -15.45
C TYR A 116 24.97 -28.90 -16.47
N ASN A 117 23.90 -29.63 -16.27
CA ASN A 117 23.51 -30.72 -17.20
C ASN A 117 22.98 -30.18 -18.53
N ILE A 118 22.24 -29.06 -18.54
CA ILE A 118 21.80 -28.41 -19.77
C ILE A 118 23.00 -27.99 -20.62
N LYS A 119 24.03 -27.41 -19.97
CA LYS A 119 25.26 -27.01 -20.66
C LYS A 119 25.94 -28.15 -21.38
N SER A 120 25.93 -29.35 -20.81
CA SER A 120 26.54 -30.51 -21.47
C SER A 120 25.92 -30.87 -22.82
N TYR A 121 24.74 -30.35 -23.15
CA TYR A 121 24.02 -30.60 -24.41
C TYR A 121 23.96 -29.37 -25.33
N LYS A 122 24.09 -28.14 -24.80
CA LYS A 122 24.01 -26.91 -25.58
C LYS A 122 24.81 -25.81 -24.91
N ASP A 123 25.34 -24.89 -25.72
CA ASP A 123 26.03 -23.70 -25.24
C ASP A 123 25.14 -22.85 -24.35
N MET A 124 25.68 -22.41 -23.21
CA MET A 124 25.06 -21.54 -22.27
C MET A 124 25.83 -20.22 -22.22
N ARG A 125 25.17 -19.14 -22.58
CA ARG A 125 25.80 -17.82 -22.68
C ARG A 125 25.88 -17.16 -21.31
N ALA A 126 26.98 -16.46 -21.05
CA ALA A 126 27.14 -15.56 -19.92
C ALA A 126 26.59 -14.17 -20.28
N GLU A 127 25.61 -13.69 -19.55
CA GLU A 127 25.10 -12.32 -19.66
C GLU A 127 25.51 -11.53 -18.40
N HIS A 128 26.17 -10.41 -18.60
CA HIS A 128 26.72 -9.62 -17.50
C HIS A 128 25.76 -8.49 -17.07
N PHE A 129 25.58 -8.35 -15.76
CA PHE A 129 24.74 -7.31 -15.16
C PHE A 129 25.52 -6.57 -14.08
N ASP A 130 25.29 -5.27 -13.94
CA ASP A 130 25.65 -4.49 -12.75
C ASP A 130 24.64 -4.81 -11.63
N TRP A 131 24.86 -5.98 -11.07
CA TRP A 131 23.90 -6.62 -10.17
C TRP A 131 24.12 -6.22 -8.72
N HIS A 132 23.01 -6.00 -8.07
CA HIS A 132 22.94 -5.76 -6.64
C HIS A 132 22.01 -6.77 -5.98
N ASP A 133 22.56 -7.51 -5.02
CA ASP A 133 21.79 -8.40 -4.13
C ASP A 133 21.02 -7.55 -3.11
N THR A 134 19.68 -7.69 -3.08
CA THR A 134 18.78 -7.01 -2.15
C THR A 134 18.21 -7.95 -1.09
N GLY A 135 18.78 -9.14 -0.93
CA GLY A 135 18.31 -10.18 0.00
C GLY A 135 18.52 -9.85 1.49
N THR A 136 19.21 -8.73 1.83
CA THR A 136 19.31 -8.23 3.19
C THR A 136 18.74 -6.82 3.30
N ILE A 137 18.26 -6.45 4.50
CA ILE A 137 17.72 -5.10 4.76
C ILE A 137 18.77 -4.03 4.47
N ASP A 138 20.02 -4.22 4.86
CA ASP A 138 21.11 -3.26 4.66
C ASP A 138 21.40 -3.05 3.16
N ASN A 139 21.48 -4.13 2.39
CA ASN A 139 21.65 -4.07 0.94
C ASN A 139 20.47 -3.38 0.26
N TYR A 140 19.25 -3.73 0.67
CA TYR A 140 18.04 -3.07 0.16
C TYR A 140 18.04 -1.56 0.42
N ILE A 141 18.37 -1.11 1.64
CA ILE A 141 18.45 0.31 1.99
C ILE A 141 19.53 1.02 1.15
N LYS A 142 20.69 0.39 0.99
CA LYS A 142 21.80 0.91 0.17
C LYS A 142 21.36 1.12 -1.28
N ILE A 143 20.72 0.13 -1.89
CA ILE A 143 20.25 0.21 -3.28
C ILE A 143 19.14 1.26 -3.44
N LYS A 144 18.21 1.31 -2.48
CA LYS A 144 17.15 2.31 -2.47
C LYS A 144 17.71 3.75 -2.45
N SER A 145 18.80 3.98 -1.71
CA SER A 145 19.48 5.29 -1.67
C SER A 145 20.16 5.64 -2.99
N LEU A 146 20.67 4.67 -3.75
CA LEU A 146 21.27 4.88 -5.07
C LEU A 146 20.24 5.19 -6.15
N GLN A 147 19.02 4.65 -6.04
CA GLN A 147 17.94 4.89 -7.00
C GLN A 147 17.30 6.28 -6.92
N ILE A 148 17.44 6.98 -5.80
CA ILE A 148 16.81 8.31 -5.59
C ILE A 148 17.41 9.38 -6.52
N ASN A 149 18.57 9.15 -7.13
CA ASN A 149 19.32 10.14 -7.91
C ASN A 149 19.16 10.02 -9.44
N GLY A 150 18.27 9.18 -9.94
CA GLY A 150 18.02 9.04 -11.39
C GLY A 150 16.54 9.27 -11.77
N PRO A 151 16.24 9.80 -12.98
CA PRO A 151 14.88 9.99 -13.44
C PRO A 151 14.26 8.64 -13.87
N SER A 152 14.03 7.73 -12.93
CA SER A 152 13.28 6.52 -13.21
C SER A 152 11.82 6.89 -13.44
N LYS A 153 11.34 6.71 -14.67
CA LYS A 153 9.91 6.81 -15.00
C LYS A 153 9.08 5.71 -14.33
N ASN A 154 9.75 4.71 -13.78
CA ASN A 154 9.16 3.55 -13.12
C ASN A 154 9.50 3.58 -11.64
N TYR A 155 8.50 3.44 -10.78
CA TYR A 155 8.71 3.34 -9.34
C TYR A 155 7.64 2.45 -8.69
N SER A 156 7.99 1.88 -7.55
CA SER A 156 7.05 1.18 -6.69
C SER A 156 6.78 2.01 -5.44
N ILE A 157 5.53 2.01 -5.01
CA ILE A 157 5.11 2.60 -3.75
C ILE A 157 4.75 1.43 -2.84
N PRO A 158 5.62 1.06 -1.87
CA PRO A 158 5.29 0.00 -0.93
C PRO A 158 4.13 0.44 -0.04
N LYS A 159 3.16 -0.44 0.11
CA LYS A 159 2.07 -0.32 1.07
C LYS A 159 2.12 -1.48 2.05
N THR A 160 1.41 -1.36 3.16
CA THR A 160 1.29 -2.43 4.16
C THR A 160 0.33 -3.54 3.68
N ASN A 161 0.44 -4.75 4.25
CA ASN A 161 -0.52 -5.84 4.10
C ASN A 161 -0.66 -6.45 2.69
N GLY A 162 0.45 -6.68 2.01
CA GLY A 162 0.45 -7.38 0.71
C GLY A 162 -0.16 -6.58 -0.44
N GLU A 163 -0.27 -5.27 -0.29
CA GLU A 163 -0.70 -4.34 -1.32
C GLU A 163 0.53 -3.64 -1.92
N PHE A 164 0.63 -3.63 -3.25
CA PHE A 164 1.73 -3.03 -3.99
C PHE A 164 1.21 -2.10 -5.07
N LEU A 165 1.88 -0.98 -5.23
CA LEU A 165 1.62 0.00 -6.27
C LEU A 165 2.83 0.14 -7.16
N TYR A 166 2.63 0.03 -8.47
CA TYR A 166 3.67 0.23 -9.46
C TYR A 166 3.24 1.29 -10.46
N LYS A 167 4.14 2.19 -10.80
CA LYS A 167 4.04 3.02 -11.99
C LYS A 167 5.04 2.51 -13.01
N ILE A 168 4.53 2.07 -14.16
CA ILE A 168 5.34 1.61 -15.28
C ILE A 168 4.96 2.44 -16.50
N ASN A 169 5.86 3.33 -16.93
CA ASN A 169 5.58 4.36 -17.93
C ASN A 169 4.34 5.21 -17.54
N ASP A 170 3.31 5.20 -18.36
CA ASP A 170 2.05 5.90 -18.13
C ASP A 170 0.93 4.98 -17.57
N THR A 171 1.29 3.81 -17.07
CA THR A 171 0.34 2.86 -16.47
C THR A 171 0.60 2.71 -14.98
N PHE A 172 -0.48 2.79 -14.22
CA PHE A 172 -0.51 2.55 -12.80
C PHE A 172 -1.08 1.16 -12.54
N ILE A 173 -0.36 0.33 -11.79
CA ILE A 173 -0.76 -1.06 -11.49
C ILE A 173 -0.90 -1.20 -9.99
N LYS A 174 -2.08 -1.63 -9.56
CA LYS A 174 -2.34 -1.99 -8.18
C LYS A 174 -2.47 -3.51 -8.07
N LEU A 175 -1.66 -4.08 -7.18
CA LEU A 175 -1.58 -5.51 -6.94
C LEU A 175 -1.85 -5.78 -5.45
N CYS A 176 -2.62 -6.82 -5.16
CA CYS A 176 -2.85 -7.27 -3.79
C CYS A 176 -2.94 -8.80 -3.76
N SER A 177 -2.37 -9.42 -2.72
CA SER A 177 -2.50 -10.87 -2.49
C SER A 177 -3.95 -11.30 -2.25
N ASP A 178 -4.79 -10.43 -1.69
CA ASP A 178 -6.22 -10.68 -1.51
C ASP A 178 -7.01 -10.38 -2.79
N GLU A 179 -7.47 -11.45 -3.45
CA GLU A 179 -8.29 -11.38 -4.66
C GLU A 179 -9.62 -10.64 -4.43
N LYS A 180 -10.27 -10.85 -3.27
CA LYS A 180 -11.54 -10.19 -2.94
C LYS A 180 -11.38 -8.68 -2.83
N PHE A 181 -10.24 -8.23 -2.30
CA PHE A 181 -9.87 -6.82 -2.25
C PHE A 181 -9.81 -6.19 -3.65
N ILE A 182 -9.14 -6.86 -4.60
CA ILE A 182 -9.03 -6.37 -5.99
C ILE A 182 -10.39 -6.34 -6.67
N HIS A 183 -11.19 -7.42 -6.56
CA HIS A 183 -12.53 -7.47 -7.13
C HIS A 183 -13.47 -6.39 -6.56
N GLY A 184 -13.41 -6.15 -5.25
CA GLY A 184 -14.15 -5.08 -4.59
C GLY A 184 -13.78 -3.69 -5.11
N ARG A 185 -12.47 -3.43 -5.29
CA ARG A 185 -11.96 -2.18 -5.88
C ARG A 185 -12.47 -1.98 -7.32
N VAL A 186 -12.37 -3.00 -8.16
CA VAL A 186 -12.84 -2.94 -9.55
C VAL A 186 -14.37 -2.75 -9.62
N SER A 187 -15.12 -3.43 -8.76
CA SER A 187 -16.57 -3.23 -8.67
C SER A 187 -16.93 -1.80 -8.25
N ARG A 188 -16.22 -1.25 -7.27
CA ARG A 188 -16.40 0.14 -6.82
C ARG A 188 -16.07 1.15 -7.93
N ALA A 189 -15.04 0.91 -8.73
CA ALA A 189 -14.68 1.78 -9.86
C ALA A 189 -15.85 1.98 -10.83
N LYS A 190 -16.68 0.94 -11.04
CA LYS A 190 -17.90 1.07 -11.88
C LYS A 190 -18.92 2.04 -11.28
N ASN A 191 -19.06 2.04 -9.93
CA ASN A 191 -19.94 2.99 -9.25
C ASN A 191 -19.38 4.43 -9.28
N LEU A 192 -18.07 4.59 -9.49
CA LEU A 192 -17.35 5.86 -9.58
C LEU A 192 -17.00 6.21 -11.05
N GLU A 193 -17.70 5.63 -12.01
CA GLU A 193 -17.44 5.88 -13.43
C GLU A 193 -17.50 7.39 -13.76
N GLY A 194 -16.49 7.86 -14.49
CA GLY A 194 -16.30 9.29 -14.79
C GLY A 194 -15.74 10.14 -13.65
N LEU A 195 -15.63 9.59 -12.42
CA LEU A 195 -15.04 10.26 -11.26
C LEU A 195 -13.66 9.71 -10.90
N CYS A 196 -13.35 8.49 -11.30
CA CYS A 196 -12.06 7.85 -11.14
C CYS A 196 -11.45 7.50 -12.50
N PRO A 197 -10.15 7.19 -12.58
CA PRO A 197 -9.56 6.68 -13.81
C PRO A 197 -10.25 5.41 -14.27
N THR A 198 -10.44 5.28 -15.58
CA THR A 198 -10.97 4.05 -16.18
C THR A 198 -10.03 2.90 -15.91
N VAL A 199 -10.56 1.79 -15.40
CA VAL A 199 -9.78 0.57 -15.20
C VAL A 199 -9.56 -0.09 -16.57
N ASP A 200 -8.30 -0.12 -17.02
CA ASP A 200 -7.93 -0.62 -18.34
C ASP A 200 -7.75 -2.14 -18.38
N TYR A 201 -7.23 -2.71 -17.29
CA TYR A 201 -6.96 -4.14 -17.18
C TYR A 201 -7.33 -4.66 -15.80
N VAL A 202 -7.92 -5.86 -15.77
CA VAL A 202 -8.26 -6.57 -14.53
C VAL A 202 -7.71 -7.98 -14.61
N GLY A 203 -6.82 -8.32 -13.68
CA GLY A 203 -6.36 -9.69 -13.43
C GLY A 203 -6.93 -10.21 -12.12
N ARG A 204 -6.57 -11.43 -11.77
CA ARG A 204 -7.03 -12.08 -10.53
C ARG A 204 -6.67 -11.25 -9.28
N ASN A 205 -5.42 -10.80 -9.22
CA ASN A 205 -4.84 -10.13 -8.05
C ASN A 205 -4.39 -8.69 -8.34
N LEU A 206 -4.77 -8.11 -9.48
CA LEU A 206 -4.38 -6.76 -9.86
C LEU A 206 -5.40 -6.09 -10.78
N TYR A 207 -5.34 -4.76 -10.79
CA TYR A 207 -5.93 -3.95 -11.84
C TYR A 207 -4.99 -2.81 -12.22
N SER A 208 -5.18 -2.25 -13.41
CA SER A 208 -4.41 -1.11 -13.90
C SER A 208 -5.29 -0.01 -14.44
N TYR A 209 -4.74 1.19 -14.49
CA TYR A 209 -5.32 2.37 -15.13
C TYR A 209 -4.22 3.32 -15.61
N LYS A 210 -4.55 4.24 -16.50
CA LYS A 210 -3.61 5.24 -16.98
C LYS A 210 -3.25 6.24 -15.90
N TRP A 211 -1.97 6.61 -15.83
CA TRP A 211 -1.50 7.66 -14.94
C TRP A 211 -2.19 8.98 -15.22
N ILE A 212 -2.77 9.59 -14.20
CA ILE A 212 -3.36 10.92 -14.28
C ILE A 212 -2.28 11.97 -14.02
N LYS A 213 -2.09 12.87 -15.00
CA LYS A 213 -1.21 14.03 -14.83
C LYS A 213 -1.95 15.12 -14.07
N GLY A 214 -1.41 15.53 -12.95
CA GLY A 214 -2.01 16.56 -12.09
C GLY A 214 -1.34 16.55 -10.72
N GLU A 215 -1.92 17.30 -9.81
CA GLU A 215 -1.46 17.45 -8.43
C GLU A 215 -2.54 16.97 -7.48
N THR A 216 -2.15 16.40 -6.35
CA THR A 216 -3.10 16.11 -5.27
C THR A 216 -3.67 17.42 -4.71
N LEU A 217 -4.84 17.39 -4.09
CA LEU A 217 -5.39 18.60 -3.48
C LEU A 217 -4.47 19.18 -2.39
N TYR A 218 -3.65 18.35 -1.72
CA TYR A 218 -2.62 18.86 -0.81
C TYR A 218 -1.47 19.57 -1.56
N GLU A 219 -1.12 19.12 -2.77
CA GLU A 219 -0.05 19.73 -3.57
C GLU A 219 -0.51 21.04 -4.23
N CYS A 220 -1.76 21.13 -4.63
CA CYS A 220 -2.35 22.35 -5.15
C CYS A 220 -2.30 23.50 -4.14
N ASP A 221 -2.42 23.21 -2.83
CA ASP A 221 -2.47 24.17 -1.73
C ASP A 221 -3.30 25.42 -2.03
N ASN A 222 -4.48 25.21 -2.63
CA ASN A 222 -5.34 26.29 -3.13
C ASN A 222 -6.79 26.14 -2.63
N PRO A 223 -7.23 27.02 -1.69
CA PRO A 223 -8.59 26.98 -1.13
C PRO A 223 -9.72 27.14 -2.14
N GLU A 224 -9.46 27.81 -3.28
CA GLU A 224 -10.47 27.94 -4.35
C GLU A 224 -10.68 26.60 -5.07
N ILE A 225 -9.58 25.87 -5.35
CA ILE A 225 -9.65 24.52 -5.94
C ILE A 225 -10.36 23.57 -4.97
N TRP A 226 -10.08 23.67 -3.67
CA TRP A 226 -10.75 22.85 -2.66
C TRP A 226 -12.24 23.14 -2.57
N SER A 227 -12.65 24.42 -2.68
CA SER A 227 -14.05 24.82 -2.72
C SER A 227 -14.76 24.34 -4.00
N LYS A 228 -14.08 24.37 -5.14
CA LYS A 228 -14.55 23.76 -6.39
C LYS A 228 -14.73 22.25 -6.23
N PHE A 229 -13.79 21.58 -5.52
CA PHE A 229 -13.92 20.16 -5.24
C PHE A 229 -15.15 19.83 -4.37
N LEU A 230 -15.45 20.60 -3.34
CA LEU A 230 -16.68 20.41 -2.53
C LEU A 230 -17.94 20.48 -3.40
N SER A 231 -18.00 21.49 -4.28
CA SER A 231 -19.11 21.65 -5.22
C SER A 231 -19.21 20.49 -6.21
N PHE A 232 -18.07 20.02 -6.73
CA PHE A 232 -17.97 18.85 -7.61
C PHE A 232 -18.45 17.59 -6.88
N ALA A 233 -17.94 17.32 -5.67
CA ALA A 233 -18.31 16.14 -4.89
C ALA A 233 -19.83 16.13 -4.58
N LYS A 234 -20.39 17.26 -4.13
CA LYS A 234 -21.83 17.36 -3.90
C LYS A 234 -22.66 17.08 -5.16
N LYS A 235 -22.22 17.56 -6.31
CA LYS A 235 -22.93 17.40 -7.59
C LYS A 235 -22.86 15.98 -8.16
N HIS A 236 -21.71 15.34 -8.03
CA HIS A 236 -21.41 14.08 -8.74
C HIS A 236 -21.36 12.85 -7.85
N MET A 237 -20.96 13.03 -6.58
CA MET A 237 -20.92 11.98 -5.55
C MET A 237 -22.17 12.03 -4.67
N TRP A 238 -22.21 11.17 -3.69
CA TRP A 238 -23.15 11.17 -2.55
C TRP A 238 -24.63 11.23 -2.95
N LYS A 239 -24.99 10.61 -4.07
CA LYS A 239 -26.40 10.50 -4.49
C LYS A 239 -27.11 9.53 -3.55
N PRO A 240 -28.09 10.00 -2.75
CA PRO A 240 -28.78 9.15 -1.79
C PRO A 240 -29.57 8.03 -2.47
N ILE A 241 -29.52 6.83 -1.90
CA ILE A 241 -30.45 5.76 -2.24
C ILE A 241 -31.65 5.87 -1.30
N LEU A 242 -32.76 6.35 -1.84
CA LEU A 242 -33.96 6.54 -1.06
C LEU A 242 -34.46 5.20 -0.46
N CYS A 243 -35.00 5.26 0.76
CA CYS A 243 -35.57 4.12 1.49
C CYS A 243 -34.61 2.96 1.78
N LYS A 244 -33.29 3.11 1.61
CA LYS A 244 -32.31 2.11 2.01
C LYS A 244 -31.68 2.47 3.35
N SER A 245 -31.95 1.67 4.38
CA SER A 245 -31.23 1.73 5.64
C SER A 245 -29.88 1.04 5.52
N ILE A 246 -28.84 1.67 6.07
CA ILE A 246 -27.48 1.12 6.22
C ILE A 246 -27.05 1.13 7.70
N GLN A 247 -28.03 1.09 8.59
CA GLN A 247 -27.79 1.20 10.03
C GLN A 247 -26.90 0.07 10.57
N ASN A 248 -27.09 -1.15 10.08
CA ASN A 248 -26.27 -2.29 10.48
C ASN A 248 -24.85 -2.18 9.97
N GLU A 249 -24.66 -1.71 8.74
CA GLU A 249 -23.36 -1.47 8.14
C GLU A 249 -22.61 -0.35 8.88
N CYS A 250 -23.30 0.73 9.21
CA CYS A 250 -22.75 1.81 10.04
C CYS A 250 -22.35 1.30 11.43
N LYS A 251 -23.20 0.51 12.10
CA LYS A 251 -22.86 -0.11 13.39
C LYS A 251 -21.59 -0.93 13.30
N LYS A 252 -21.50 -1.86 12.36
CA LYS A 252 -20.32 -2.71 12.15
C LYS A 252 -19.07 -1.86 11.86
N PHE A 253 -19.20 -0.86 11.00
CA PHE A 253 -18.07 -0.10 10.51
C PHE A 253 -17.58 0.97 11.49
N TYR A 254 -18.50 1.62 12.22
CA TYR A 254 -18.18 2.72 13.14
C TYR A 254 -17.94 2.27 14.58
N TYR A 255 -18.72 1.29 15.04
CA TYR A 255 -18.71 0.91 16.43
C TYR A 255 -17.96 -0.43 16.66
N ASP A 256 -18.39 -1.49 16.03
CA ASP A 256 -17.81 -2.82 16.28
C ASP A 256 -16.32 -2.82 15.91
N LYS A 257 -15.99 -2.35 14.71
CA LYS A 257 -14.60 -2.23 14.23
C LYS A 257 -13.76 -1.27 15.09
N THR A 258 -14.34 -0.17 15.59
CA THR A 258 -13.60 0.75 16.46
C THR A 258 -13.24 0.11 17.79
N ASN A 259 -14.16 -0.68 18.38
CA ASN A 259 -13.88 -1.41 19.60
C ASN A 259 -12.77 -2.46 19.39
N GLU A 260 -12.81 -3.24 18.31
CA GLU A 260 -11.74 -4.20 17.96
C GLU A 260 -10.37 -3.49 17.81
N ARG A 261 -10.35 -2.36 17.13
CA ARG A 261 -9.12 -1.59 16.91
C ARG A 261 -8.61 -0.93 18.18
N LEU A 262 -9.52 -0.45 19.02
CA LEU A 262 -9.16 0.12 20.33
C LEU A 262 -8.55 -0.94 21.24
N GLU A 263 -9.14 -2.12 21.34
CA GLU A 263 -8.57 -3.23 22.13
C GLU A 263 -7.18 -3.62 21.59
N LEU A 264 -7.02 -3.70 20.26
CA LEU A 264 -5.71 -3.92 19.64
C LEU A 264 -4.70 -2.82 20.01
N PHE A 265 -5.09 -1.54 19.95
CA PHE A 265 -4.22 -0.43 20.34
C PHE A 265 -3.81 -0.52 21.81
N LEU A 266 -4.77 -0.73 22.69
CA LEU A 266 -4.51 -0.80 24.14
C LEU A 266 -3.67 -2.02 24.53
N SER A 267 -3.81 -3.16 23.83
CA SER A 267 -2.97 -4.35 24.08
C SER A 267 -1.49 -4.12 23.74
N GLN A 268 -1.19 -3.14 22.91
CA GLN A 268 0.17 -2.75 22.51
C GLN A 268 0.76 -1.62 23.39
N ARG A 269 0.06 -1.17 24.41
CA ARG A 269 0.39 -0.02 25.26
C ARG A 269 0.29 -0.37 26.74
N ASP A 270 0.83 0.48 27.60
CA ASP A 270 0.65 0.34 29.04
C ASP A 270 -0.80 0.71 29.45
N GLN A 271 -1.24 0.20 30.61
CA GLN A 271 -2.62 0.35 31.08
C GLN A 271 -3.04 1.82 31.30
N SER A 272 -2.10 2.72 31.52
CA SER A 272 -2.41 4.14 31.75
C SER A 272 -2.99 4.85 30.53
N PHE A 273 -2.80 4.29 29.29
CA PHE A 273 -3.44 4.84 28.09
C PHE A 273 -4.98 4.84 28.16
N ALA A 274 -5.56 3.90 28.85
CA ALA A 274 -7.01 3.81 28.99
C ALA A 274 -7.60 4.87 29.94
N GLY A 275 -6.80 5.47 30.85
CA GLY A 275 -7.21 6.37 31.91
C GLY A 275 -7.51 7.81 31.50
N ASN A 276 -7.61 8.68 32.53
CA ASN A 276 -7.74 10.13 32.34
C ASN A 276 -6.43 10.73 31.84
N HIS A 277 -6.53 11.79 31.04
CA HIS A 277 -5.36 12.55 30.58
C HIS A 277 -5.71 14.02 30.42
N THR A 278 -4.72 14.90 30.56
CA THR A 278 -4.82 16.29 30.11
C THR A 278 -4.10 16.43 28.78
N VAL A 279 -4.87 16.47 27.66
CA VAL A 279 -4.34 16.56 26.29
C VAL A 279 -4.41 18.02 25.84
N ASN A 280 -3.27 18.67 25.59
CA ASN A 280 -3.18 20.08 25.19
C ASN A 280 -4.06 21.01 26.05
N ASN A 281 -4.04 20.88 27.39
CA ASN A 281 -4.88 21.58 28.36
C ASN A 281 -6.37 21.17 28.39
N CYS A 282 -6.83 20.22 27.57
CA CYS A 282 -8.14 19.61 27.64
C CYS A 282 -8.10 18.41 28.60
N HIS A 283 -8.85 18.42 29.67
CA HIS A 283 -9.00 17.26 30.55
C HIS A 283 -9.91 16.25 29.90
N THR A 284 -9.41 15.02 29.64
CA THR A 284 -10.13 13.98 28.90
C THR A 284 -10.39 12.79 29.82
N ARG A 285 -11.64 12.32 29.82
CA ARG A 285 -12.07 11.09 30.50
C ARG A 285 -11.43 9.83 29.90
N PRO A 286 -11.53 8.68 30.60
CA PRO A 286 -11.16 7.39 30.05
C PRO A 286 -11.83 7.15 28.70
N ILE A 287 -11.09 6.57 27.73
CA ILE A 287 -11.61 6.40 26.36
C ILE A 287 -12.91 5.59 26.31
N LYS A 288 -13.05 4.57 27.17
CA LYS A 288 -14.27 3.74 27.23
C LYS A 288 -15.48 4.53 27.77
N GLU A 289 -15.27 5.52 28.59
CA GLU A 289 -16.32 6.44 29.04
C GLU A 289 -16.72 7.40 27.93
N LEU A 290 -15.75 7.97 27.23
CA LEU A 290 -16.01 8.84 26.08
C LEU A 290 -16.83 8.12 24.99
N LEU A 291 -16.53 6.85 24.71
CA LEU A 291 -17.31 6.08 23.75
C LEU A 291 -18.76 5.87 24.18
N LYS A 292 -19.05 5.79 25.50
CA LYS A 292 -20.42 5.68 26.02
C LYS A 292 -21.25 6.95 25.87
N THR A 293 -20.61 8.13 25.70
CA THR A 293 -21.33 9.39 25.50
C THR A 293 -21.85 9.56 24.08
N ILE A 294 -21.41 8.74 23.15
CA ILE A 294 -21.81 8.84 21.75
C ILE A 294 -23.29 8.45 21.61
N ASN A 295 -24.08 9.30 20.98
CA ASN A 295 -25.42 8.96 20.56
C ASN A 295 -25.37 7.93 19.43
N THR A 296 -25.44 6.65 19.79
CA THR A 296 -25.33 5.53 18.83
C THR A 296 -26.48 5.50 17.83
N ARG A 297 -27.68 5.96 18.18
CA ARG A 297 -28.79 6.05 17.25
C ARG A 297 -28.46 7.00 16.11
N GLU A 298 -28.06 8.23 16.44
CA GLU A 298 -27.66 9.24 15.45
C GLU A 298 -26.42 8.81 14.65
N LEU A 299 -25.46 8.17 15.32
CA LEU A 299 -24.24 7.69 14.68
C LEU A 299 -24.55 6.67 13.57
N PHE A 300 -25.54 5.79 13.79
CA PHE A 300 -25.86 4.71 12.83
C PHE A 300 -26.86 5.15 11.76
N GLU A 301 -27.54 6.28 11.89
CA GLU A 301 -28.40 6.86 10.86
C GLU A 301 -27.54 7.42 9.72
N GLY A 302 -27.22 6.59 8.72
CA GLY A 302 -26.39 6.96 7.58
C GLY A 302 -27.19 7.43 6.36
N ILE A 303 -26.53 8.13 5.44
CA ILE A 303 -27.06 8.45 4.12
C ILE A 303 -26.45 7.47 3.13
N ALA A 304 -27.24 6.47 2.72
CA ALA A 304 -26.83 5.41 1.83
C ALA A 304 -26.52 5.94 0.43
N THR A 305 -25.34 5.61 -0.12
CA THR A 305 -24.96 5.93 -1.50
C THR A 305 -24.12 4.83 -2.13
N LYS A 306 -24.26 4.61 -3.46
CA LYS A 306 -23.32 3.78 -4.24
C LYS A 306 -22.09 4.58 -4.69
N VAL A 307 -22.25 5.89 -4.87
CA VAL A 307 -21.16 6.79 -5.30
C VAL A 307 -20.38 7.22 -4.04
N PHE A 308 -19.66 6.27 -3.48
CA PHE A 308 -18.94 6.34 -2.21
C PHE A 308 -17.46 6.07 -2.43
N HIS A 309 -16.60 6.94 -1.93
CA HIS A 309 -15.15 6.78 -2.03
C HIS A 309 -14.58 5.90 -0.92
N GLY A 310 -14.93 6.18 0.32
CA GLY A 310 -14.52 5.42 1.51
C GLY A 310 -13.15 5.74 2.07
N ASP A 311 -12.37 6.55 1.39
CA ASP A 311 -11.11 7.09 1.89
C ASP A 311 -10.83 8.47 1.28
N LEU A 312 -11.83 9.35 1.34
CA LEU A 312 -11.81 10.65 0.70
C LEU A 312 -10.95 11.65 1.49
N GLN A 313 -9.67 11.62 1.18
CA GLN A 313 -8.66 12.57 1.68
C GLN A 313 -8.07 13.35 0.50
N PHE A 314 -7.43 14.46 0.78
CA PHE A 314 -6.87 15.33 -0.25
C PHE A 314 -5.73 14.72 -1.06
N ASP A 315 -4.98 13.74 -0.51
CA ASP A 315 -4.00 12.96 -1.30
C ASP A 315 -4.64 11.91 -2.20
N ASN A 316 -5.91 11.59 -2.02
CA ASN A 316 -6.65 10.66 -2.87
C ASN A 316 -7.48 11.37 -3.95
N VAL A 317 -7.29 12.67 -4.14
CA VAL A 317 -7.95 13.46 -5.19
C VAL A 317 -6.91 14.19 -6.00
N ILE A 318 -6.85 13.91 -7.31
CA ILE A 318 -5.99 14.63 -8.25
C ILE A 318 -6.81 15.73 -8.94
N TYR A 319 -6.27 16.94 -8.94
CA TYR A 319 -6.68 17.99 -9.85
C TYR A 319 -5.84 17.91 -11.12
N GLY A 320 -6.45 17.44 -12.19
CA GLY A 320 -5.78 17.16 -13.45
C GLY A 320 -5.41 18.41 -14.23
N ALA A 321 -4.46 18.27 -15.14
CA ALA A 321 -4.06 19.33 -16.07
C ALA A 321 -5.22 19.76 -17.03
N ASP A 322 -6.27 18.96 -17.11
CA ASP A 322 -7.53 19.23 -17.84
C ASP A 322 -8.60 19.90 -16.94
N GLU A 323 -8.20 20.39 -15.77
CA GLU A 323 -9.05 21.05 -14.77
C GLU A 323 -10.19 20.17 -14.21
N LYS A 324 -10.03 18.83 -14.27
CA LYS A 324 -10.99 17.88 -13.72
C LYS A 324 -10.46 17.25 -12.44
N PHE A 325 -11.37 16.77 -11.60
CA PHE A 325 -11.05 16.02 -10.41
C PHE A 325 -11.11 14.52 -10.70
N TYR A 326 -10.08 13.79 -10.23
CA TYR A 326 -9.98 12.34 -10.33
C TYR A 326 -9.79 11.74 -8.95
N LEU A 327 -10.68 10.82 -8.59
CA LEU A 327 -10.64 10.10 -7.33
C LEU A 327 -9.70 8.90 -7.46
N LEU A 328 -8.76 8.76 -6.53
CA LEU A 328 -7.79 7.66 -6.47
C LEU A 328 -7.95 6.88 -5.18
N ASP A 329 -7.49 5.66 -5.17
CA ASP A 329 -7.38 4.81 -3.97
C ASP A 329 -8.70 4.62 -3.19
N TRP A 330 -9.80 4.55 -3.92
CA TRP A 330 -11.14 4.29 -3.35
C TRP A 330 -11.21 2.96 -2.62
N ARG A 331 -12.06 2.86 -1.63
CA ARG A 331 -12.23 1.67 -0.80
C ARG A 331 -12.99 0.57 -1.53
N GLN A 332 -12.64 -0.70 -1.28
CA GLN A 332 -13.30 -1.86 -1.90
C GLN A 332 -14.75 -2.06 -1.44
N ASP A 333 -15.06 -1.78 -0.15
CA ASP A 333 -16.37 -2.03 0.45
C ASP A 333 -16.67 -1.08 1.62
N PHE A 334 -17.90 -1.13 2.14
CA PHE A 334 -18.30 -0.56 3.41
C PHE A 334 -19.03 -1.65 4.22
N ALA A 335 -18.36 -2.19 5.24
CA ALA A 335 -18.85 -3.32 6.04
C ALA A 335 -19.26 -4.54 5.17
N GLY A 336 -18.55 -4.78 4.07
CA GLY A 336 -18.81 -5.90 3.15
C GLY A 336 -19.84 -5.61 2.05
N THR A 337 -20.33 -4.36 1.91
CA THR A 337 -21.31 -3.98 0.87
C THR A 337 -20.75 -2.96 -0.12
N ASP A 338 -21.42 -2.83 -1.27
CA ASP A 338 -21.10 -1.83 -2.31
C ASP A 338 -21.72 -0.45 -2.02
N VAL A 339 -22.55 -0.34 -1.00
CA VAL A 339 -23.17 0.91 -0.54
C VAL A 339 -22.40 1.42 0.67
N GLY A 340 -22.16 2.73 0.72
CA GLY A 340 -21.49 3.38 1.83
C GLY A 340 -22.30 4.54 2.42
N ASP A 341 -21.76 5.15 3.47
CA ASP A 341 -22.36 6.30 4.13
C ASP A 341 -21.66 7.60 3.69
N VAL A 342 -22.43 8.57 3.23
CA VAL A 342 -21.95 9.92 2.88
C VAL A 342 -21.16 10.56 4.04
N TYR A 343 -21.63 10.38 5.27
CA TYR A 343 -20.98 10.93 6.46
C TYR A 343 -19.55 10.41 6.66
N TYR A 344 -19.27 9.20 6.22
CA TYR A 344 -17.91 8.65 6.32
C TYR A 344 -16.93 9.36 5.38
N ASP A 345 -17.32 9.63 4.13
CA ASP A 345 -16.49 10.40 3.20
C ASP A 345 -16.25 11.82 3.71
N LEU A 346 -17.29 12.48 4.26
CA LEU A 346 -17.17 13.80 4.87
C LEU A 346 -16.23 13.79 6.08
N ALA A 347 -16.33 12.77 6.94
CA ALA A 347 -15.47 12.63 8.11
C ALA A 347 -14.00 12.32 7.74
N LYS A 348 -13.77 11.52 6.70
CA LYS A 348 -12.42 11.24 6.18
C LYS A 348 -11.77 12.52 5.66
N MET A 349 -12.53 13.34 4.94
CA MET A 349 -12.06 14.64 4.45
C MET A 349 -11.75 15.58 5.62
N TYR A 350 -12.66 15.68 6.61
CA TYR A 350 -12.45 16.51 7.80
C TYR A 350 -11.19 16.11 8.57
N GLY A 351 -10.99 14.79 8.76
CA GLY A 351 -9.79 14.26 9.41
C GLY A 351 -8.50 14.61 8.69
N GLY A 352 -8.50 14.57 7.34
CA GLY A 352 -7.39 14.97 6.50
C GLY A 352 -7.07 16.47 6.57
N LEU A 353 -8.08 17.34 6.82
CA LEU A 353 -7.87 18.76 7.06
C LEU A 353 -7.24 19.03 8.43
N LEU A 354 -7.63 18.25 9.45
CA LEU A 354 -7.07 18.38 10.80
C LEU A 354 -5.63 17.85 10.88
N ILE A 355 -5.35 16.73 10.23
CA ILE A 355 -4.05 16.05 10.24
C ILE A 355 -3.71 15.65 8.82
N SER A 356 -2.82 16.40 8.16
CA SER A 356 -2.32 16.05 6.84
C SER A 356 -1.38 14.85 6.91
N TYR A 357 -1.82 13.68 6.45
CA TYR A 357 -0.99 12.46 6.43
C TYR A 357 0.25 12.61 5.54
N LYS A 358 0.23 13.51 4.55
CA LYS A 358 1.40 13.84 3.74
C LYS A 358 2.48 14.47 4.61
N LEU A 359 2.13 15.50 5.40
CA LEU A 359 3.07 16.20 6.28
C LEU A 359 3.59 15.28 7.40
N MET A 360 2.77 14.32 7.88
CA MET A 360 3.19 13.38 8.93
C MET A 360 4.29 12.41 8.49
N LYS A 361 4.54 12.25 7.20
CA LYS A 361 5.66 11.45 6.67
C LYS A 361 7.00 12.20 6.70
N GLU A 362 6.99 13.50 6.95
CA GLU A 362 8.20 14.31 7.06
C GLU A 362 8.77 14.22 8.48
N ASN A 363 10.08 14.01 8.60
CA ASN A 363 10.76 13.93 9.89
C ASN A 363 10.53 15.20 10.70
N GLY A 364 10.14 15.04 11.99
CA GLY A 364 9.90 16.17 12.91
C GLY A 364 8.63 16.96 12.63
N SER A 365 7.72 16.47 11.79
CA SER A 365 6.45 17.14 11.49
C SER A 365 5.44 17.00 12.62
N PHE A 366 5.58 16.01 13.48
CA PHE A 366 4.71 15.81 14.64
C PHE A 366 5.49 15.31 15.86
N SER A 367 4.89 15.48 17.04
CA SER A 367 5.34 14.83 18.27
C SER A 367 4.16 14.56 19.20
N CYS A 368 4.26 13.47 19.93
CA CYS A 368 3.35 13.11 21.00
C CYS A 368 4.21 12.89 22.26
N TYR A 369 4.36 13.93 23.08
CA TYR A 369 5.07 13.83 24.35
C TYR A 369 4.08 13.53 25.47
N ARG A 370 4.31 12.47 26.21
CA ARG A 370 3.45 12.01 27.29
C ARG A 370 4.23 11.80 28.58
N THR A 371 3.70 12.37 29.66
CA THR A 371 3.94 11.93 31.06
C THR A 371 2.74 11.06 31.50
N GLU A 372 2.69 10.61 32.75
CA GLU A 372 1.58 9.77 33.22
C GLU A 372 0.19 10.36 32.92
N GLU A 373 -0.02 11.62 33.19
CA GLU A 373 -1.34 12.29 33.05
C GLU A 373 -1.38 13.39 31.98
N LYS A 374 -0.22 13.98 31.61
CA LYS A 374 -0.18 15.09 30.66
C LYS A 374 0.30 14.62 29.30
N VAL A 375 -0.40 15.04 28.27
CA VAL A 375 -0.08 14.77 26.87
C VAL A 375 0.00 16.07 26.11
N THR A 376 1.13 16.28 25.43
CA THR A 376 1.31 17.43 24.53
C THR A 376 1.41 16.90 23.11
N LEU A 377 0.43 17.25 22.28
CA LEU A 377 0.41 16.96 20.86
C LEU A 377 0.89 18.18 20.08
N LYS A 378 1.87 18.00 19.22
CA LYS A 378 2.27 19.01 18.24
C LYS A 378 2.30 18.34 16.87
N HIS A 379 1.75 18.99 15.89
CA HIS A 379 1.89 18.59 14.49
C HIS A 379 1.94 19.85 13.63
N LYS A 380 2.74 19.78 12.56
CA LYS A 380 2.71 20.80 11.51
C LYS A 380 1.41 20.64 10.74
N ASN A 381 0.75 21.74 10.49
CA ASN A 381 -0.33 21.79 9.52
C ASN A 381 -0.05 22.94 8.55
N ASN A 382 -0.64 22.87 7.37
CA ASN A 382 -0.56 23.96 6.43
C ASN A 382 -1.54 25.08 6.85
N ILE A 383 -1.08 26.34 6.83
CA ILE A 383 -1.90 27.50 7.18
C ILE A 383 -3.18 27.58 6.34
N SER A 384 -3.09 27.20 5.07
CA SER A 384 -4.25 27.18 4.16
C SER A 384 -5.28 26.12 4.61
N LEU A 385 -4.82 24.94 5.06
CA LEU A 385 -5.71 23.88 5.59
C LEU A 385 -6.41 24.36 6.86
N ASP A 386 -5.71 24.98 7.82
CA ASP A 386 -6.28 25.49 9.05
C ASP A 386 -7.37 26.54 8.80
N LYS A 387 -7.14 27.42 7.84
CA LYS A 387 -8.15 28.41 7.43
C LYS A 387 -9.33 27.76 6.72
N PHE A 388 -9.08 26.73 5.92
CA PHE A 388 -10.10 26.04 5.13
C PHE A 388 -11.06 25.20 5.98
N ILE A 389 -10.63 24.74 7.18
CA ILE A 389 -11.51 24.02 8.12
C ILE A 389 -12.81 24.82 8.37
N ASN A 390 -12.71 26.11 8.67
CA ASN A 390 -13.87 26.96 8.90
C ASN A 390 -14.75 27.10 7.64
N THR A 391 -14.17 27.10 6.46
CA THR A 391 -14.91 27.11 5.18
C THR A 391 -15.64 25.78 4.97
N TYR A 392 -14.98 24.68 5.30
CA TYR A 392 -15.57 23.35 5.21
C TYR A 392 -16.70 23.14 6.22
N GLU A 393 -16.54 23.56 7.46
CA GLU A 393 -17.61 23.49 8.47
C GLU A 393 -18.85 24.27 8.04
N ARG A 394 -18.70 25.52 7.59
CA ARG A 394 -19.80 26.31 7.04
C ARG A 394 -20.45 25.66 5.83
N TRP A 395 -19.66 25.04 4.97
CA TRP A 395 -20.19 24.29 3.81
C TRP A 395 -21.00 23.07 4.26
N ILE A 396 -20.54 22.31 5.27
CA ILE A 396 -21.27 21.18 5.87
C ILE A 396 -22.64 21.63 6.35
N GLU A 397 -22.69 22.68 7.18
CA GLU A 397 -23.92 23.21 7.76
C GLU A 397 -24.87 23.77 6.70
N SER A 398 -24.36 24.54 5.73
CA SER A 398 -25.16 25.11 4.62
C SER A 398 -25.73 24.04 3.70
N ASN A 399 -25.19 22.81 3.74
CA ASN A 399 -25.70 21.66 3.00
C ASN A 399 -26.55 20.70 3.85
N ASN A 400 -26.93 21.13 5.07
CA ASN A 400 -27.76 20.36 6.01
C ASN A 400 -27.13 19.02 6.46
N PHE A 401 -25.80 18.93 6.51
CA PHE A 401 -25.12 17.81 7.13
C PHE A 401 -24.88 18.11 8.62
N ASN A 402 -24.91 17.06 9.43
CA ASN A 402 -24.67 17.15 10.86
C ASN A 402 -23.16 17.24 11.16
N LEU A 403 -22.67 18.43 11.48
CA LEU A 403 -21.26 18.68 11.78
C LEU A 403 -20.78 17.92 13.01
N LYS A 404 -21.61 17.84 14.07
CA LYS A 404 -21.28 17.09 15.31
C LYS A 404 -21.03 15.61 15.00
N LYS A 405 -21.88 15.01 14.17
CA LYS A 405 -21.71 13.62 13.70
C LYS A 405 -20.42 13.45 12.89
N ILE A 406 -20.08 14.37 12.00
CA ILE A 406 -18.86 14.32 11.20
C ILE A 406 -17.63 14.38 12.11
N LYS A 407 -17.61 15.28 13.08
CA LYS A 407 -16.51 15.38 14.06
C LYS A 407 -16.40 14.12 14.93
N THR A 408 -17.52 13.53 15.35
CA THR A 408 -17.55 12.25 16.07
C THR A 408 -16.97 11.12 15.23
N LEU A 409 -17.41 10.99 13.99
CA LEU A 409 -16.87 9.98 13.05
C LEU A 409 -15.39 10.19 12.80
N THR A 410 -14.92 11.42 12.69
CA THR A 410 -13.49 11.73 12.54
C THR A 410 -12.68 11.24 13.74
N ALA A 411 -13.15 11.44 14.96
CA ALA A 411 -12.50 10.91 16.15
C ALA A 411 -12.48 9.38 16.15
N LEU A 412 -13.59 8.72 15.77
CA LEU A 412 -13.62 7.25 15.61
C LEU A 412 -12.66 6.77 14.52
N ILE A 413 -12.50 7.50 13.42
CA ILE A 413 -11.52 7.20 12.37
C ILE A 413 -10.10 7.27 12.94
N PHE A 414 -9.76 8.28 13.72
CA PHE A 414 -8.45 8.38 14.36
C PHE A 414 -8.19 7.22 15.31
N LEU A 415 -9.17 6.79 16.11
CA LEU A 415 -9.06 5.58 16.94
C LEU A 415 -8.83 4.33 16.11
N ASN A 416 -9.59 4.16 15.02
CA ASN A 416 -9.43 3.02 14.10
C ASN A 416 -8.04 2.97 13.45
N MET A 417 -7.44 4.13 13.18
CA MET A 417 -6.14 4.25 12.53
C MET A 417 -4.98 4.08 13.51
N SER A 418 -5.17 4.38 14.79
CA SER A 418 -4.12 4.42 15.81
C SER A 418 -3.29 3.12 15.94
N PRO A 419 -3.84 1.89 15.90
CA PRO A 419 -3.03 0.66 15.96
C PRO A 419 -2.36 0.30 14.63
N LEU A 420 -2.68 0.99 13.53
CA LEU A 420 -2.20 0.67 12.19
C LEU A 420 -0.95 1.45 11.78
N HIS A 421 -0.59 2.44 12.56
CA HIS A 421 0.57 3.29 12.33
C HIS A 421 1.70 2.99 13.31
N GLU A 422 2.89 3.50 13.02
CA GLU A 422 4.00 3.50 13.96
C GLU A 422 3.59 4.10 15.32
N LYS A 423 4.33 3.74 16.37
CA LYS A 423 3.96 3.99 17.76
C LYS A 423 3.60 5.45 18.04
N ASP A 424 4.45 6.39 17.62
CA ASP A 424 4.30 7.80 17.97
C ASP A 424 3.14 8.47 17.21
N PHE A 425 2.98 8.13 15.93
CA PHE A 425 1.84 8.63 15.15
C PHE A 425 0.52 7.99 15.61
N GLY A 426 0.53 6.70 15.92
CA GLY A 426 -0.62 6.02 16.52
C GLY A 426 -1.05 6.66 17.85
N ASN A 427 -0.08 7.03 18.70
CA ASN A 427 -0.35 7.75 19.96
C ASN A 427 -0.96 9.13 19.71
N LEU A 428 -0.42 9.88 18.74
CA LEU A 428 -0.98 11.19 18.36
C LEU A 428 -2.45 11.05 17.94
N LEU A 429 -2.77 10.10 17.06
CA LEU A 429 -4.14 9.86 16.60
C LEU A 429 -5.07 9.48 17.75
N PHE A 430 -4.63 8.62 18.66
CA PHE A 430 -5.40 8.19 19.81
C PHE A 430 -5.75 9.38 20.75
N PHE A 431 -4.76 10.17 21.12
CA PHE A 431 -5.00 11.31 22.01
C PHE A 431 -5.75 12.46 21.33
N LYS A 432 -5.57 12.65 20.02
CA LYS A 432 -6.37 13.60 19.24
C LYS A 432 -7.84 13.18 19.18
N ALA A 433 -8.12 11.90 19.09
CA ALA A 433 -9.49 11.38 19.18
C ALA A 433 -10.11 11.65 20.55
N LYS A 434 -9.38 11.40 21.65
CA LYS A 434 -9.85 11.70 23.02
C LYS A 434 -10.17 13.18 23.19
N GLU A 435 -9.24 14.06 22.79
CA GLU A 435 -9.42 15.51 22.84
C GLU A 435 -10.67 15.94 22.07
N THR A 436 -10.83 15.46 20.83
CA THR A 436 -11.99 15.80 19.99
C THR A 436 -13.30 15.32 20.61
N MET A 437 -13.35 14.11 21.15
CA MET A 437 -14.57 13.56 21.80
C MET A 437 -14.95 14.35 23.04
N GLU A 438 -13.98 14.73 23.88
CA GLU A 438 -14.26 15.52 25.08
C GLU A 438 -14.83 16.89 24.72
N GLN A 439 -14.20 17.61 23.78
CA GLN A 439 -14.67 18.91 23.29
C GLN A 439 -16.10 18.84 22.69
N LEU A 440 -16.51 17.73 22.12
CA LEU A 440 -17.88 17.53 21.61
C LEU A 440 -18.91 17.29 22.72
N ASN A 441 -18.48 16.89 23.91
CA ASN A 441 -19.37 16.73 25.09
C ASN A 441 -19.52 18.01 25.87
N ASP A 442 -18.54 18.92 25.82
CA ASP A 442 -18.57 20.21 26.53
C ASP A 442 -19.42 21.27 25.79
N ASN A 443 -19.76 21.02 24.51
CA ASN A 443 -20.62 21.82 23.64
C ASN A 443 -21.96 21.10 23.39
#